data_a7e3be0794c165dbe6872697631e793b
#
_entry.id   a7e3be0794c165dbe6872697631e793b
#
_cell.length_a   1.000
_cell.length_b   1.000
_cell.length_c   1.000
_cell.angle_alpha   90.00
_cell.angle_beta   90.00
_cell.angle_gamma   90.00
#
_symmetry.space_group_name_H-M   'P 1'
#
loop_
_entity.id
_entity.type
_entity.pdbx_description
1 polymer ?
#
loop_
_entity_poly.entity_id
_entity_poly.type
_entity_poly.pdbx_seq_one_letter_code
_entity_poly.pdbx_strand_id
1 'polypeptide(L)'
;PDLLLTGRTLMGHEASKNQQLEDHYFGAIPTRVAAFMKDLEIQALELGIPVKTRHNEVAPNQFELAPIFEECNLAVDHNMLIMSLMRKVARSHGFRLLLHEKPFKGVNGSGKHNNWSLGTDTGVLLMAPGKTAEDNLRFITFIVNTLMAVYHHNGLLKASIMSATNAHRLGANEAPPAIISSFLGKQLTQVLDHIEESGNDDLVSLAGKQGMKLDIPQIPELLIDNTDRNRTSPFAFTGNRFEFRAVGSEANCASAMIALNAAVAEQLARFKQDVDALIEKGEPKISAIIEIIRRYIKECKPVRFDGNGYSDEWKAEAAHRGLDCETSCPLIFDNYLKPASIAMFESTGVMTRKELEARNEVKWETYTKKIQIEARVLGDLAMNHIIPVATEYQSKLINNVYKMKELFPAEKASQLSAENMKLIEEIARRTIFITEHVNAMVEARKVANKIESEREKAIAYHDTIAPMLEEIRYH
;
A
#
# COMPACT_ATOMS: atom_id res chain seq x y z
N PRO A 1 -15.24 -17.65 27.20
CA PRO A 1 -16.69 -17.90 27.31
C PRO A 1 -17.53 -16.67 27.01
N ASP A 2 -17.19 -15.48 27.57
CA ASP A 2 -17.92 -14.22 27.36
C ASP A 2 -17.91 -13.78 25.89
N LEU A 3 -16.80 -13.90 25.20
CA LEU A 3 -16.66 -13.59 23.77
C LEU A 3 -17.55 -14.48 22.89
N LEU A 4 -17.65 -15.78 23.22
CA LEU A 4 -18.49 -16.72 22.49
C LEU A 4 -19.98 -16.48 22.75
N LEU A 5 -20.34 -16.09 23.95
CA LEU A 5 -21.73 -15.92 24.36
C LEU A 5 -22.30 -14.54 24.02
N THR A 6 -21.49 -13.50 24.15
CA THR A 6 -21.97 -12.11 24.03
C THR A 6 -21.39 -11.36 22.81
N GLY A 7 -20.39 -11.90 22.14
CA GLY A 7 -19.69 -11.24 21.03
C GLY A 7 -18.84 -10.03 21.46
N ARG A 8 -18.57 -9.87 22.76
CA ARG A 8 -17.77 -8.78 23.33
C ARG A 8 -17.04 -9.25 24.58
N THR A 9 -16.01 -8.56 25.00
CA THR A 9 -15.34 -8.79 26.29
C THR A 9 -16.20 -8.25 27.45
N LEU A 10 -16.19 -8.94 28.57
CA LEU A 10 -17.03 -8.60 29.73
C LEU A 10 -16.63 -7.25 30.33
N MET A 11 -15.33 -6.97 30.35
CA MET A 11 -14.79 -5.75 30.94
C MET A 11 -14.79 -4.56 29.96
N GLY A 12 -15.15 -4.76 28.69
CA GLY A 12 -15.25 -3.70 27.69
C GLY A 12 -13.94 -3.03 27.29
N HIS A 13 -12.80 -3.58 27.70
CA HIS A 13 -11.49 -2.98 27.43
C HIS A 13 -10.99 -3.20 26.01
N GLU A 14 -11.42 -4.28 25.38
CA GLU A 14 -10.98 -4.64 24.03
C GLU A 14 -12.16 -4.98 23.11
N ALA A 15 -11.94 -4.83 21.81
CA ALA A 15 -12.89 -5.30 20.84
C ALA A 15 -13.00 -6.83 20.88
N SER A 16 -14.20 -7.36 20.61
CA SER A 16 -14.41 -8.80 20.46
C SER A 16 -13.61 -9.42 19.31
N LYS A 17 -13.16 -8.58 18.39
CA LYS A 17 -12.27 -8.94 17.28
C LYS A 17 -10.96 -8.20 17.49
N ASN A 18 -9.97 -8.91 17.99
CA ASN A 18 -8.60 -8.44 18.11
C ASN A 18 -7.66 -9.41 17.38
N GLN A 19 -6.43 -9.01 17.22
CA GLN A 19 -5.39 -9.77 16.54
C GLN A 19 -4.30 -10.17 17.51
N GLN A 20 -4.68 -10.67 18.71
CA GLN A 20 -3.72 -11.11 19.73
C GLN A 20 -2.98 -12.37 19.30
N LEU A 21 -3.66 -13.25 18.53
CA LEU A 21 -3.09 -14.45 17.92
C LEU A 21 -3.19 -14.31 16.40
N GLU A 22 -2.10 -14.55 15.70
CA GLU A 22 -2.05 -14.54 14.23
C GLU A 22 -2.59 -15.83 13.59
N ASP A 23 -3.35 -16.61 14.35
CA ASP A 23 -3.91 -17.91 13.94
C ASP A 23 -5.01 -17.79 12.87
N HIS A 24 -5.55 -16.60 12.64
CA HIS A 24 -6.60 -16.38 11.65
C HIS A 24 -6.16 -16.79 10.24
N TYR A 25 -4.90 -16.57 9.89
CA TYR A 25 -4.32 -16.95 8.60
C TYR A 25 -4.41 -18.46 8.34
N PHE A 26 -4.16 -19.29 9.35
CA PHE A 26 -4.18 -20.75 9.28
C PHE A 26 -5.54 -21.35 9.69
N GLY A 27 -6.49 -20.53 10.10
CA GLY A 27 -7.80 -20.97 10.55
C GLY A 27 -8.69 -21.49 9.42
N ALA A 28 -9.70 -22.28 9.78
CA ALA A 28 -10.74 -22.70 8.85
C ALA A 28 -11.62 -21.51 8.45
N ILE A 29 -11.99 -21.45 7.18
CA ILE A 29 -12.94 -20.45 6.68
C ILE A 29 -14.33 -20.77 7.27
N PRO A 30 -14.99 -19.82 7.96
CA PRO A 30 -16.33 -20.03 8.48
C PRO A 30 -17.32 -20.44 7.38
N THR A 31 -18.22 -21.38 7.67
CA THR A 31 -19.14 -21.95 6.69
C THR A 31 -19.95 -20.91 5.91
N ARG A 32 -20.43 -19.85 6.59
CA ARG A 32 -21.15 -18.75 5.91
C ARG A 32 -20.26 -18.01 4.92
N VAL A 33 -19.01 -17.78 5.26
CA VAL A 33 -18.03 -17.10 4.39
C VAL A 33 -17.66 -18.01 3.23
N ALA A 34 -17.47 -19.31 3.48
CA ALA A 34 -17.19 -20.29 2.42
C ALA A 34 -18.34 -20.37 1.40
N ALA A 35 -19.58 -20.29 1.84
CA ALA A 35 -20.75 -20.22 0.96
C ALA A 35 -20.76 -18.96 0.10
N PHE A 36 -20.47 -17.80 0.69
CA PHE A 36 -20.29 -16.54 -0.04
C PHE A 36 -19.17 -16.64 -1.08
N MET A 37 -18.02 -17.17 -0.68
CA MET A 37 -16.85 -17.31 -1.58
C MET A 37 -17.15 -18.24 -2.77
N LYS A 38 -17.89 -19.34 -2.52
CA LYS A 38 -18.28 -20.27 -3.58
C LYS A 38 -19.23 -19.62 -4.59
N ASP A 39 -20.23 -18.88 -4.11
CA ASP A 39 -21.17 -18.17 -4.98
C ASP A 39 -20.46 -17.09 -5.79
N LEU A 40 -19.60 -16.30 -5.14
CA LEU A 40 -18.77 -15.31 -5.82
C LEU A 40 -17.90 -15.92 -6.93
N GLU A 41 -17.26 -17.07 -6.65
CA GLU A 41 -16.43 -17.78 -7.64
C GLU A 41 -17.24 -18.20 -8.86
N ILE A 42 -18.42 -18.80 -8.66
CA ILE A 42 -19.30 -19.23 -9.74
C ILE A 42 -19.70 -18.03 -10.61
N GLN A 43 -20.19 -16.94 -10.00
CA GLN A 43 -20.60 -15.76 -10.74
C GLN A 43 -19.42 -15.04 -11.42
N ALA A 44 -18.21 -15.08 -10.83
CA ALA A 44 -17.01 -14.54 -11.45
C ALA A 44 -16.63 -15.36 -12.71
N LEU A 45 -16.66 -16.67 -12.63
CA LEU A 45 -16.37 -17.57 -13.77
C LEU A 45 -17.41 -17.41 -14.89
N GLU A 46 -18.69 -17.22 -14.56
CA GLU A 46 -19.74 -16.91 -15.54
C GLU A 46 -19.46 -15.60 -16.30
N LEU A 47 -18.78 -14.63 -15.67
CA LEU A 47 -18.34 -13.38 -16.30
C LEU A 47 -16.96 -13.48 -16.97
N GLY A 48 -16.34 -14.67 -16.99
CA GLY A 48 -15.02 -14.90 -17.58
C GLY A 48 -13.86 -14.46 -16.68
N ILE A 49 -14.10 -14.14 -15.41
CA ILE A 49 -13.04 -13.74 -14.48
C ILE A 49 -12.41 -15.00 -13.86
N PRO A 50 -11.12 -15.29 -14.11
CA PRO A 50 -10.49 -16.56 -13.71
C PRO A 50 -10.05 -16.52 -12.25
N VAL A 51 -10.96 -16.79 -11.33
CA VAL A 51 -10.68 -16.88 -9.88
C VAL A 51 -10.05 -18.21 -9.53
N LYS A 52 -9.00 -18.22 -8.69
CA LYS A 52 -8.28 -19.43 -8.32
C LYS A 52 -8.22 -19.71 -6.83
N THR A 53 -7.88 -18.71 -6.02
CA THR A 53 -7.53 -18.92 -4.62
C THR A 53 -8.42 -18.11 -3.71
N ARG A 54 -8.75 -18.69 -2.57
CA ARG A 54 -9.48 -18.05 -1.46
C ARG A 54 -8.96 -18.60 -0.15
N HIS A 55 -8.58 -17.74 0.78
CA HIS A 55 -8.15 -18.14 2.12
C HIS A 55 -8.36 -17.03 3.16
N ASN A 56 -8.12 -17.37 4.44
CA ASN A 56 -8.09 -16.41 5.52
C ASN A 56 -6.84 -15.55 5.44
N GLU A 57 -6.97 -14.32 5.90
CA GLU A 57 -5.89 -13.42 6.21
C GLU A 57 -5.66 -13.29 7.72
N VAL A 58 -4.61 -12.56 8.11
CA VAL A 58 -4.19 -12.45 9.51
C VAL A 58 -5.22 -11.76 10.38
N ALA A 59 -5.87 -10.71 9.88
CA ALA A 59 -6.89 -9.99 10.65
C ALA A 59 -8.22 -10.75 10.73
N PRO A 60 -8.96 -10.63 11.85
CA PRO A 60 -10.26 -11.28 12.00
C PRO A 60 -11.26 -10.88 10.92
N ASN A 61 -11.89 -11.88 10.27
CA ASN A 61 -12.81 -11.69 9.14
C ASN A 61 -12.20 -10.95 7.94
N GLN A 62 -10.92 -11.08 7.75
CA GLN A 62 -10.21 -10.68 6.55
C GLN A 62 -9.94 -11.91 5.70
N PHE A 63 -10.21 -11.80 4.41
CA PHE A 63 -10.09 -12.90 3.46
C PHE A 63 -9.44 -12.42 2.18
N GLU A 64 -8.76 -13.32 1.49
CA GLU A 64 -8.11 -13.06 0.22
C GLU A 64 -8.77 -13.82 -0.92
N LEU A 65 -8.76 -13.18 -2.08
CA LEU A 65 -9.09 -13.78 -3.37
C LEU A 65 -7.96 -13.47 -4.34
N ALA A 66 -7.47 -14.50 -5.03
CA ALA A 66 -6.45 -14.36 -6.06
C ALA A 66 -6.96 -14.89 -7.41
N PRO A 67 -7.00 -14.04 -8.46
CA PRO A 67 -7.27 -14.48 -9.83
C PRO A 67 -6.03 -15.14 -10.45
N ILE A 68 -6.24 -15.84 -11.57
CA ILE A 68 -5.15 -16.24 -12.47
C ILE A 68 -4.64 -15.00 -13.19
N PHE A 69 -3.33 -14.94 -13.48
CA PHE A 69 -2.73 -13.83 -14.22
C PHE A 69 -3.28 -13.73 -15.65
N GLU A 70 -3.42 -12.50 -16.12
CA GLU A 70 -3.89 -12.15 -17.45
C GLU A 70 -3.08 -10.97 -17.98
N GLU A 71 -3.36 -10.56 -19.22
CA GLU A 71 -2.87 -9.30 -19.77
C GLU A 71 -3.28 -8.15 -18.83
N CYS A 72 -2.39 -7.16 -18.68
CA CYS A 72 -2.49 -6.15 -17.61
C CYS A 72 -3.80 -5.34 -17.66
N ASN A 73 -4.24 -4.93 -18.87
CA ASN A 73 -5.47 -4.17 -19.03
C ASN A 73 -6.70 -5.00 -18.66
N LEU A 74 -6.75 -6.24 -19.14
CA LEU A 74 -7.83 -7.17 -18.84
C LEU A 74 -7.89 -7.51 -17.34
N ALA A 75 -6.72 -7.76 -16.72
CA ALA A 75 -6.63 -8.01 -15.29
C ALA A 75 -7.14 -6.84 -14.43
N VAL A 76 -6.88 -5.60 -14.85
CA VAL A 76 -7.39 -4.39 -14.18
C VAL A 76 -8.91 -4.28 -14.32
N ASP A 77 -9.45 -4.52 -15.50
CA ASP A 77 -10.90 -4.49 -15.74
C ASP A 77 -11.62 -5.58 -14.97
N HIS A 78 -11.11 -6.81 -14.97
CA HIS A 78 -11.62 -7.92 -14.16
C HIS A 78 -11.56 -7.61 -12.67
N ASN A 79 -10.49 -6.96 -12.18
CA ASN A 79 -10.41 -6.56 -10.78
C ASN A 79 -11.51 -5.56 -10.40
N MET A 80 -11.80 -4.57 -11.23
CA MET A 80 -12.89 -3.62 -10.97
C MET A 80 -14.26 -4.29 -11.02
N LEU A 81 -14.46 -5.20 -11.97
CA LEU A 81 -15.71 -5.95 -12.10
C LEU A 81 -15.95 -6.87 -10.90
N ILE A 82 -14.93 -7.62 -10.46
CA ILE A 82 -15.05 -8.51 -9.30
C ILE A 82 -15.29 -7.74 -8.00
N MET A 83 -14.70 -6.55 -7.82
CA MET A 83 -14.99 -5.70 -6.65
C MET A 83 -16.46 -5.29 -6.61
N SER A 84 -17.07 -5.01 -7.75
CA SER A 84 -18.51 -4.72 -7.86
C SER A 84 -19.36 -5.95 -7.56
N LEU A 85 -18.97 -7.10 -8.12
CA LEU A 85 -19.63 -8.38 -7.90
C LEU A 85 -19.58 -8.81 -6.43
N MET A 86 -18.42 -8.66 -5.77
CA MET A 86 -18.25 -8.91 -4.32
C MET A 86 -19.27 -8.14 -3.47
N ARG A 87 -19.49 -6.84 -3.78
CA ARG A 87 -20.48 -6.03 -3.05
C ARG A 87 -21.90 -6.57 -3.21
N LYS A 88 -22.26 -7.02 -4.41
CA LYS A 88 -23.56 -7.59 -4.74
C LYS A 88 -23.77 -8.92 -4.04
N VAL A 89 -22.84 -9.86 -4.19
CA VAL A 89 -22.92 -11.21 -3.62
C VAL A 89 -22.84 -11.16 -2.08
N ALA A 90 -22.03 -10.29 -1.49
CA ALA A 90 -21.98 -10.12 -0.04
C ALA A 90 -23.35 -9.76 0.55
N ARG A 91 -24.09 -8.87 -0.10
CA ARG A 91 -25.45 -8.49 0.35
C ARG A 91 -26.42 -9.66 0.31
N SER A 92 -26.39 -10.51 -0.72
CA SER A 92 -27.26 -11.69 -0.81
C SER A 92 -26.98 -12.74 0.28
N HIS A 93 -25.73 -12.76 0.80
CA HIS A 93 -25.32 -13.60 1.93
C HIS A 93 -25.47 -12.92 3.31
N GLY A 94 -26.06 -11.71 3.38
CA GLY A 94 -26.19 -10.97 4.63
C GLY A 94 -24.88 -10.46 5.20
N PHE A 95 -23.89 -10.18 4.33
CA PHE A 95 -22.61 -9.57 4.68
C PHE A 95 -22.51 -8.11 4.23
N ARG A 96 -21.68 -7.36 4.93
CA ARG A 96 -21.15 -6.07 4.49
C ARG A 96 -19.71 -6.26 4.04
N LEU A 97 -19.43 -6.02 2.77
CA LEU A 97 -18.06 -5.98 2.26
C LEU A 97 -17.38 -4.66 2.64
N LEU A 98 -16.19 -4.75 3.20
CA LEU A 98 -15.31 -3.61 3.48
C LEU A 98 -14.07 -3.74 2.60
N LEU A 99 -13.90 -2.78 1.69
CA LEU A 99 -12.70 -2.67 0.84
C LEU A 99 -11.78 -1.54 1.33
N HIS A 100 -12.17 -0.81 2.37
CA HIS A 100 -11.33 0.21 3.01
C HIS A 100 -10.01 -0.40 3.48
N GLU A 101 -8.90 0.26 3.20
CA GLU A 101 -7.55 -0.26 3.44
C GLU A 101 -7.22 -0.48 4.92
N LYS A 102 -7.79 0.33 5.82
CA LYS A 102 -7.59 0.22 7.27
C LYS A 102 -8.92 0.41 8.01
N PRO A 103 -9.84 -0.57 7.95
CA PRO A 103 -11.16 -0.42 8.56
C PRO A 103 -11.12 -0.41 10.09
N PHE A 104 -10.06 -0.96 10.71
CA PHE A 104 -9.89 -1.02 12.16
C PHE A 104 -8.48 -0.64 12.56
N LYS A 105 -8.34 0.29 13.52
CA LYS A 105 -7.04 0.70 14.09
C LYS A 105 -6.43 -0.45 14.90
N GLY A 106 -5.12 -0.65 14.79
CA GLY A 106 -4.38 -1.64 15.59
C GLY A 106 -4.38 -3.07 15.06
N VAL A 107 -5.11 -3.37 13.98
CA VAL A 107 -5.09 -4.67 13.30
C VAL A 107 -4.64 -4.54 11.85
N ASN A 108 -4.31 -5.64 11.18
CA ASN A 108 -3.88 -5.61 9.77
C ASN A 108 -4.91 -4.91 8.88
N GLY A 109 -4.39 -4.15 7.93
CA GLY A 109 -5.16 -3.56 6.85
C GLY A 109 -5.28 -4.50 5.66
N SER A 110 -5.96 -4.02 4.61
CA SER A 110 -6.16 -4.75 3.35
C SER A 110 -5.46 -4.04 2.19
N GLY A 111 -4.80 -4.80 1.34
CA GLY A 111 -4.14 -4.30 0.14
C GLY A 111 -4.36 -5.20 -1.05
N LYS A 112 -3.80 -4.79 -2.17
CA LYS A 112 -3.68 -5.60 -3.38
C LYS A 112 -2.22 -5.79 -3.71
N HIS A 113 -1.77 -7.03 -3.85
CA HIS A 113 -0.46 -7.32 -4.40
C HIS A 113 -0.59 -7.44 -5.91
N ASN A 114 -0.11 -6.44 -6.62
CA ASN A 114 -0.12 -6.47 -8.08
C ASN A 114 1.10 -7.25 -8.56
N ASN A 115 0.88 -8.52 -8.87
CA ASN A 115 1.91 -9.35 -9.51
C ASN A 115 2.09 -8.89 -10.95
N TRP A 116 3.31 -8.44 -11.29
CA TRP A 116 3.63 -7.84 -12.56
C TRP A 116 4.85 -8.51 -13.20
N SER A 117 4.74 -8.88 -14.47
CA SER A 117 5.82 -9.48 -15.23
C SER A 117 5.76 -9.03 -16.68
N LEU A 118 6.81 -9.32 -17.44
CA LEU A 118 6.88 -9.06 -18.89
C LEU A 118 7.06 -10.37 -19.65
N GLY A 119 6.36 -10.50 -20.76
CA GLY A 119 6.49 -11.59 -21.69
C GLY A 119 6.27 -11.10 -23.13
N THR A 120 6.67 -11.91 -24.10
CA THR A 120 6.38 -11.68 -25.51
C THR A 120 5.09 -12.40 -25.92
N ASP A 121 4.50 -11.97 -27.03
CA ASP A 121 3.38 -12.66 -27.69
C ASP A 121 3.73 -14.08 -28.17
N THR A 122 5.02 -14.37 -28.31
CA THR A 122 5.55 -15.70 -28.63
C THR A 122 5.77 -16.60 -27.41
N GLY A 123 5.40 -16.12 -26.20
CA GLY A 123 5.48 -16.87 -24.95
C GLY A 123 6.84 -16.87 -24.24
N VAL A 124 7.77 -16.00 -24.64
CA VAL A 124 9.06 -15.85 -23.95
C VAL A 124 8.87 -15.04 -22.67
N LEU A 125 9.23 -15.60 -21.51
CA LEU A 125 9.22 -14.93 -20.23
C LEU A 125 10.49 -14.08 -20.09
N LEU A 126 10.34 -12.76 -19.99
CA LEU A 126 11.48 -11.83 -19.94
C LEU A 126 12.03 -11.65 -18.52
N MET A 127 11.22 -11.96 -17.50
CA MET A 127 11.61 -11.84 -16.08
C MET A 127 11.88 -13.20 -15.43
N ALA A 128 12.09 -14.25 -16.20
CA ALA A 128 12.50 -15.55 -15.70
C ALA A 128 13.92 -15.86 -16.19
N PRO A 129 14.82 -16.35 -15.30
CA PRO A 129 16.12 -16.84 -15.73
C PRO A 129 15.95 -18.05 -16.65
N GLY A 130 16.88 -18.21 -17.58
CA GLY A 130 16.88 -19.31 -18.54
C GLY A 130 18.03 -20.28 -18.31
N LYS A 131 18.15 -21.23 -19.25
CA LYS A 131 19.22 -22.25 -19.21
C LYS A 131 20.48 -21.84 -19.95
N THR A 132 20.39 -20.81 -20.79
CA THR A 132 21.51 -20.34 -21.60
C THR A 132 22.04 -19.02 -21.07
N ALA A 133 23.28 -18.69 -21.41
CA ALA A 133 23.88 -17.41 -21.09
C ALA A 133 23.12 -16.23 -21.70
N GLU A 134 22.59 -16.41 -22.91
CA GLU A 134 21.76 -15.40 -23.58
C GLU A 134 20.44 -15.17 -22.87
N ASP A 135 19.76 -16.22 -22.42
CA ASP A 135 18.53 -16.11 -21.62
C ASP A 135 18.78 -15.39 -20.30
N ASN A 136 19.90 -15.67 -19.65
CA ASN A 136 20.27 -15.05 -18.39
C ASN A 136 20.68 -13.57 -18.58
N LEU A 137 21.38 -13.25 -19.66
CA LEU A 137 21.66 -11.86 -20.00
C LEU A 137 20.38 -11.07 -20.28
N ARG A 138 19.43 -11.67 -21.02
CA ARG A 138 18.10 -11.09 -21.25
C ARG A 138 17.38 -10.85 -19.91
N PHE A 139 17.31 -11.86 -19.05
CA PHE A 139 16.70 -11.75 -17.72
C PHE A 139 17.29 -10.60 -16.91
N ILE A 140 18.63 -10.55 -16.75
CA ILE A 140 19.31 -9.46 -16.03
C ILE A 140 19.03 -8.10 -16.68
N THR A 141 18.98 -8.02 -18.00
CA THR A 141 18.66 -6.79 -18.73
C THR A 141 17.29 -6.24 -18.31
N PHE A 142 16.26 -7.08 -18.29
CA PHE A 142 14.91 -6.64 -17.92
C PHE A 142 14.79 -6.33 -16.43
N ILE A 143 15.44 -7.09 -15.55
CA ILE A 143 15.49 -6.79 -14.11
C ILE A 143 16.12 -5.43 -13.86
N VAL A 144 17.31 -5.18 -14.41
CA VAL A 144 18.05 -3.93 -14.19
C VAL A 144 17.30 -2.72 -14.75
N ASN A 145 16.70 -2.84 -15.93
CA ASN A 145 15.88 -1.77 -16.49
C ASN A 145 14.61 -1.51 -15.67
N THR A 146 14.01 -2.54 -15.07
CA THR A 146 12.89 -2.36 -14.14
C THR A 146 13.35 -1.60 -12.89
N LEU A 147 14.49 -1.95 -12.31
CA LEU A 147 15.06 -1.22 -11.16
C LEU A 147 15.38 0.24 -11.50
N MET A 148 15.93 0.51 -12.67
CA MET A 148 16.18 1.87 -13.17
C MET A 148 14.88 2.68 -13.29
N ALA A 149 13.82 2.09 -13.85
CA ALA A 149 12.52 2.72 -13.96
C ALA A 149 11.94 3.06 -12.58
N VAL A 150 12.04 2.13 -11.61
CA VAL A 150 11.60 2.34 -10.22
C VAL A 150 12.43 3.42 -9.53
N TYR A 151 13.73 3.49 -9.80
CA TYR A 151 14.61 4.51 -9.25
C TYR A 151 14.28 5.91 -9.80
N HIS A 152 14.23 6.06 -11.11
CA HIS A 152 13.98 7.35 -11.76
C HIS A 152 12.58 7.90 -11.50
N HIS A 153 11.57 7.04 -11.43
CA HIS A 153 10.18 7.41 -11.21
C HIS A 153 9.66 7.04 -9.81
N ASN A 154 10.56 6.99 -8.82
CA ASN A 154 10.28 6.59 -7.44
C ASN A 154 9.09 7.36 -6.83
N GLY A 155 9.12 8.68 -6.89
CA GLY A 155 8.04 9.53 -6.38
C GLY A 155 6.72 9.35 -7.15
N LEU A 156 6.76 9.13 -8.47
CA LEU A 156 5.57 8.88 -9.28
C LEU A 156 4.92 7.53 -8.91
N LEU A 157 5.72 6.47 -8.74
CA LEU A 157 5.21 5.18 -8.29
C LEU A 157 4.56 5.29 -6.91
N LYS A 158 5.17 6.04 -5.99
CA LYS A 158 4.57 6.37 -4.70
C LYS A 158 3.24 7.13 -4.87
N ALA A 159 3.19 8.15 -5.72
CA ALA A 159 1.96 8.89 -5.99
C ALA A 159 0.85 8.01 -6.59
N SER A 160 1.22 6.98 -7.35
CA SER A 160 0.27 6.07 -8.00
C SER A 160 -0.49 5.18 -7.03
N ILE A 161 0.05 4.93 -5.84
CA ILE A 161 -0.56 4.06 -4.80
C ILE A 161 -1.13 4.87 -3.63
N MET A 162 -0.88 6.17 -3.57
CA MET A 162 -1.28 6.99 -2.44
C MET A 162 -2.75 7.41 -2.52
N SER A 163 -3.42 7.35 -1.37
CA SER A 163 -4.77 7.88 -1.16
C SER A 163 -4.98 8.19 0.32
N ALA A 164 -6.03 8.93 0.66
CA ALA A 164 -6.38 9.22 2.05
C ALA A 164 -6.53 7.95 2.90
N THR A 165 -7.16 6.91 2.34
CA THR A 165 -7.43 5.65 3.04
C THR A 165 -6.23 4.70 3.07
N ASN A 166 -5.44 4.64 1.99
CA ASN A 166 -4.25 3.79 1.93
C ASN A 166 -3.11 4.34 2.79
N ALA A 167 -3.04 5.65 3.02
CA ALA A 167 -2.06 6.27 3.91
C ALA A 167 -2.13 5.69 5.34
N HIS A 168 -3.33 5.36 5.84
CA HIS A 168 -3.52 4.74 7.16
C HIS A 168 -3.02 3.29 7.24
N ARG A 169 -2.91 2.60 6.10
CA ARG A 169 -2.44 1.21 6.04
C ARG A 169 -0.93 1.11 5.95
N LEU A 170 -0.29 1.98 5.16
CA LEU A 170 1.13 1.86 4.81
C LEU A 170 2.05 2.06 6.02
N GLY A 171 3.09 1.23 6.11
CA GLY A 171 4.16 1.35 7.13
C GLY A 171 3.92 0.60 8.43
N ALA A 172 2.86 -0.22 8.54
CA ALA A 172 2.59 -1.03 9.73
C ALA A 172 1.79 -2.29 9.41
N ASN A 173 1.85 -3.30 10.30
CA ASN A 173 1.03 -4.51 10.26
C ASN A 173 1.06 -5.20 8.88
N GLU A 174 2.24 -5.62 8.43
CA GLU A 174 2.53 -6.28 7.15
C GLU A 174 2.32 -5.44 5.89
N ALA A 175 1.83 -4.20 6.00
CA ALA A 175 1.77 -3.29 4.87
C ALA A 175 3.13 -2.60 4.64
N PRO A 176 3.65 -2.56 3.41
CA PRO A 176 4.94 -1.93 3.14
C PRO A 176 4.91 -0.43 3.45
N PRO A 177 6.06 0.19 3.78
CA PRO A 177 6.14 1.64 3.91
C PRO A 177 5.88 2.33 2.57
N ALA A 178 5.52 3.61 2.62
CA ALA A 178 5.32 4.42 1.42
C ALA A 178 6.62 4.83 0.71
N ILE A 179 7.78 4.35 1.16
CA ILE A 179 9.08 4.53 0.49
C ILE A 179 9.25 3.40 -0.52
N ILE A 180 9.21 3.72 -1.80
CA ILE A 180 9.31 2.70 -2.86
C ILE A 180 10.77 2.23 -2.98
N SER A 181 11.02 1.01 -2.52
CA SER A 181 12.28 0.28 -2.65
C SER A 181 12.03 -1.11 -3.23
N SER A 182 13.08 -1.73 -3.75
CA SER A 182 12.98 -3.05 -4.40
C SER A 182 13.77 -4.09 -3.63
N PHE A 183 13.10 -5.20 -3.33
CA PHE A 183 13.70 -6.41 -2.78
C PHE A 183 13.96 -7.41 -3.90
N LEU A 184 15.17 -7.95 -3.95
CA LEU A 184 15.58 -8.92 -4.98
C LEU A 184 15.86 -10.32 -4.43
N GLY A 185 16.08 -10.40 -3.13
CA GLY A 185 16.62 -11.58 -2.48
C GLY A 185 18.14 -11.71 -2.61
N LYS A 186 18.73 -12.44 -1.67
CA LYS A 186 20.19 -12.52 -1.49
C LYS A 186 20.96 -12.94 -2.74
N GLN A 187 20.46 -13.93 -3.46
CA GLN A 187 21.15 -14.51 -4.60
C GLN A 187 21.21 -13.52 -5.78
N LEU A 188 20.06 -12.91 -6.16
CA LEU A 188 20.05 -11.96 -7.27
C LEU A 188 20.81 -10.67 -6.93
N THR A 189 20.76 -10.23 -5.68
CA THR A 189 21.59 -9.12 -5.19
C THR A 189 23.07 -9.42 -5.36
N GLN A 190 23.54 -10.61 -4.97
CA GLN A 190 24.93 -11.04 -5.15
C GLN A 190 25.35 -11.10 -6.63
N VAL A 191 24.47 -11.58 -7.52
CA VAL A 191 24.72 -11.59 -8.97
C VAL A 191 24.92 -10.17 -9.51
N LEU A 192 24.05 -9.22 -9.13
CA LEU A 192 24.19 -7.84 -9.57
C LEU A 192 25.47 -7.17 -9.01
N ASP A 193 25.80 -7.41 -7.76
CA ASP A 193 27.02 -6.89 -7.14
C ASP A 193 28.27 -7.46 -7.83
N HIS A 194 28.27 -8.75 -8.17
CA HIS A 194 29.35 -9.35 -8.93
C HIS A 194 29.51 -8.75 -10.33
N ILE A 195 28.42 -8.49 -11.05
CA ILE A 195 28.44 -7.82 -12.35
C ILE A 195 28.98 -6.38 -12.22
N GLU A 196 28.61 -5.68 -11.13
CA GLU A 196 29.10 -4.32 -10.85
C GLU A 196 30.62 -4.29 -10.65
N GLU A 197 31.18 -5.26 -9.90
CA GLU A 197 32.57 -5.33 -9.48
C GLU A 197 33.53 -5.90 -10.56
N SER A 198 33.02 -6.76 -11.44
CA SER A 198 33.80 -7.43 -12.48
C SER A 198 34.32 -6.45 -13.54
N GLY A 199 35.59 -6.57 -13.94
CA GLY A 199 36.19 -5.78 -15.01
C GLY A 199 35.60 -6.10 -16.40
N ASN A 200 35.71 -5.17 -17.36
CA ASN A 200 35.27 -5.39 -18.74
C ASN A 200 35.95 -6.60 -19.38
N ASP A 201 37.25 -6.81 -19.10
CA ASP A 201 38.04 -7.86 -19.71
C ASP A 201 37.65 -9.26 -19.25
N ASP A 202 37.19 -9.42 -18.01
CA ASP A 202 36.76 -10.71 -17.46
C ASP A 202 35.43 -11.20 -18.07
N LEU A 203 34.47 -10.29 -18.29
CA LEU A 203 33.16 -10.64 -18.87
C LEU A 203 33.22 -10.76 -20.42
N VAL A 204 34.07 -9.97 -21.09
CA VAL A 204 34.25 -9.99 -22.56
C VAL A 204 35.19 -11.13 -23.01
N SER A 205 36.21 -11.49 -22.22
CA SER A 205 37.09 -12.63 -22.53
C SER A 205 36.36 -13.97 -22.47
N LEU A 206 35.29 -14.05 -21.65
CA LEU A 206 34.38 -15.20 -21.53
C LEU A 206 33.41 -15.30 -22.73
N ALA A 207 33.08 -14.19 -23.39
CA ALA A 207 32.24 -14.15 -24.58
C ALA A 207 32.98 -14.49 -25.90
N GLY A 208 34.31 -14.40 -25.90
CA GLY A 208 35.13 -14.45 -27.11
C GLY A 208 35.78 -15.80 -27.47
N LYS A 209 35.70 -16.82 -26.64
CA LYS A 209 36.27 -18.17 -26.95
C LYS A 209 35.16 -19.19 -27.12
N GLN A 210 35.01 -19.66 -28.35
CA GLN A 210 34.22 -20.79 -28.88
C GLN A 210 33.31 -21.48 -27.87
N GLY A 211 32.00 -21.20 -27.96
CA GLY A 211 30.95 -21.83 -27.15
C GLY A 211 30.70 -21.06 -25.87
N MET A 212 29.92 -19.99 -26.00
CA MET A 212 29.48 -19.11 -24.93
C MET A 212 29.08 -19.87 -23.67
N LYS A 213 29.99 -19.94 -22.71
CA LYS A 213 29.63 -19.97 -21.28
C LYS A 213 29.96 -18.60 -20.77
N LEU A 214 29.02 -17.68 -20.80
CA LEU A 214 29.01 -16.58 -19.87
C LEU A 214 28.96 -17.25 -18.48
N ASP A 215 30.06 -17.18 -17.75
CA ASP A 215 30.09 -17.57 -16.34
C ASP A 215 29.41 -16.45 -15.52
N ILE A 216 28.20 -16.12 -15.90
CA ILE A 216 27.22 -15.61 -14.95
C ILE A 216 27.00 -16.82 -14.04
N PRO A 217 27.37 -16.77 -12.75
CA PRO A 217 27.25 -17.91 -11.84
C PRO A 217 25.86 -18.51 -12.03
N GLN A 218 25.79 -19.84 -12.13
CA GLN A 218 24.58 -20.56 -12.49
C GLN A 218 23.37 -20.00 -11.73
N ILE A 219 22.53 -19.25 -12.42
CA ILE A 219 21.24 -18.72 -11.90
C ILE A 219 20.16 -19.81 -11.76
N PRO A 220 20.29 -21.03 -12.26
CA PRO A 220 19.19 -22.02 -12.33
C PRO A 220 18.57 -22.41 -10.99
N GLU A 221 19.27 -22.27 -9.87
CA GLU A 221 18.78 -22.69 -8.54
C GLU A 221 18.12 -21.53 -7.76
N LEU A 222 18.13 -20.33 -8.30
CA LEU A 222 17.48 -19.14 -7.74
C LEU A 222 15.98 -19.26 -7.54
N LEU A 223 15.33 -20.20 -8.22
CA LEU A 223 13.88 -20.24 -8.34
C LEU A 223 13.17 -21.01 -7.25
N ILE A 224 13.87 -21.72 -6.38
CA ILE A 224 13.25 -22.68 -5.44
C ILE A 224 13.16 -22.13 -4.02
N ASP A 225 13.94 -21.14 -3.64
CA ASP A 225 13.88 -20.58 -2.30
C ASP A 225 12.85 -19.44 -2.20
N ASN A 226 11.60 -19.85 -2.07
CA ASN A 226 10.44 -19.00 -1.83
C ASN A 226 10.32 -18.56 -0.35
N THR A 227 11.32 -18.84 0.48
CA THR A 227 11.24 -18.74 1.93
C THR A 227 11.59 -17.35 2.48
N ASP A 228 12.30 -16.50 1.72
CA ASP A 228 12.64 -15.16 2.18
C ASP A 228 11.84 -14.08 1.44
N ARG A 229 10.52 -14.06 1.70
CA ARG A 229 9.67 -12.95 1.31
C ARG A 229 9.88 -11.81 2.29
N ASN A 230 10.67 -10.81 1.93
CA ASN A 230 10.67 -9.57 2.70
C ASN A 230 9.30 -8.89 2.61
N ARG A 231 8.43 -9.15 3.60
CA ARG A 231 7.06 -8.62 3.65
C ARG A 231 7.00 -7.10 3.77
N THR A 232 8.10 -6.47 4.17
CA THR A 232 8.19 -5.00 4.31
C THR A 232 8.58 -4.29 3.02
N SER A 233 8.94 -5.01 1.95
CA SER A 233 9.28 -4.39 0.66
C SER A 233 8.02 -4.05 -0.15
N PRO A 234 7.89 -2.80 -0.63
CA PRO A 234 6.76 -2.40 -1.46
C PRO A 234 6.83 -2.94 -2.90
N PHE A 235 8.01 -3.31 -3.38
CA PHE A 235 8.24 -3.82 -4.74
C PHE A 235 9.25 -4.97 -4.69
N ALA A 236 8.75 -6.21 -4.60
CA ALA A 236 9.57 -7.39 -4.36
C ALA A 236 9.61 -8.32 -5.56
N PHE A 237 10.81 -8.77 -5.94
CA PHE A 237 10.99 -9.80 -6.95
C PHE A 237 10.75 -11.19 -6.33
N THR A 238 9.92 -12.01 -6.98
CA THR A 238 9.50 -13.32 -6.49
C THR A 238 9.79 -14.44 -7.50
N GLY A 239 10.94 -14.39 -8.16
CA GLY A 239 11.48 -15.43 -9.02
C GLY A 239 11.19 -15.27 -10.52
N ASN A 240 10.02 -14.80 -10.92
CA ASN A 240 9.67 -14.53 -12.33
C ASN A 240 8.77 -13.30 -12.52
N ARG A 241 8.57 -12.54 -11.46
CA ARG A 241 7.71 -11.34 -11.44
C ARG A 241 8.07 -10.44 -10.28
N PHE A 242 7.66 -9.20 -10.35
CA PHE A 242 7.61 -8.29 -9.20
C PHE A 242 6.22 -8.26 -8.59
N GLU A 243 6.15 -8.17 -7.27
CA GLU A 243 4.92 -7.88 -6.54
C GLU A 243 4.92 -6.42 -6.11
N PHE A 244 4.04 -5.61 -6.67
CA PHE A 244 3.81 -4.24 -6.19
C PHE A 244 2.75 -4.29 -5.08
N ARG A 245 3.20 -4.30 -3.82
CA ARG A 245 2.42 -4.60 -2.61
C ARG A 245 1.72 -3.42 -1.99
N ALA A 246 2.04 -2.21 -2.42
CA ALA A 246 1.58 -0.98 -1.81
C ALA A 246 0.22 -0.48 -2.33
N VAL A 247 -0.41 -1.17 -3.25
CA VAL A 247 -1.71 -0.78 -3.81
C VAL A 247 -2.83 -1.02 -2.80
N GLY A 248 -3.72 -0.03 -2.64
CA GLY A 248 -4.84 -0.12 -1.69
C GLY A 248 -5.94 -1.09 -2.14
N SER A 249 -6.62 -1.73 -1.20
CA SER A 249 -7.69 -2.70 -1.49
C SER A 249 -8.91 -2.06 -2.16
N GLU A 250 -9.24 -0.80 -1.88
CA GLU A 250 -10.32 -0.07 -2.56
C GLU A 250 -9.89 0.53 -3.90
N ALA A 251 -8.57 0.68 -4.13
CA ALA A 251 -8.05 1.38 -5.29
C ALA A 251 -8.29 0.62 -6.61
N ASN A 252 -8.43 1.39 -7.71
CA ASN A 252 -8.25 0.87 -9.05
C ASN A 252 -6.76 0.64 -9.31
N CYS A 253 -6.37 -0.58 -9.69
CA CYS A 253 -4.99 -0.93 -10.00
C CYS A 253 -4.42 -0.17 -11.21
N ALA A 254 -5.26 0.41 -12.06
CA ALA A 254 -4.85 1.13 -13.26
C ALA A 254 -3.79 2.21 -12.97
N SER A 255 -3.96 3.01 -11.91
CA SER A 255 -3.01 4.08 -11.59
C SER A 255 -1.59 3.55 -11.38
N ALA A 256 -1.45 2.47 -10.62
CA ALA A 256 -0.16 1.84 -10.34
C ALA A 256 0.43 1.19 -11.61
N MET A 257 -0.40 0.47 -12.37
CA MET A 257 0.05 -0.25 -13.56
C MET A 257 0.40 0.70 -14.71
N ILE A 258 -0.34 1.77 -14.92
CA ILE A 258 -0.02 2.81 -15.93
C ILE A 258 1.34 3.45 -15.59
N ALA A 259 1.55 3.87 -14.32
CA ALA A 259 2.80 4.48 -13.91
C ALA A 259 3.99 3.51 -14.09
N LEU A 260 3.85 2.26 -13.66
CA LEU A 260 4.91 1.25 -13.78
C LEU A 260 5.21 0.91 -15.25
N ASN A 261 4.18 0.63 -16.05
CA ASN A 261 4.37 0.26 -17.45
C ASN A 261 4.98 1.41 -18.27
N ALA A 262 4.53 2.65 -18.06
CA ALA A 262 5.08 3.80 -18.77
C ALA A 262 6.55 4.07 -18.37
N ALA A 263 6.85 3.98 -17.07
CA ALA A 263 8.22 4.14 -16.56
C ALA A 263 9.18 3.08 -17.14
N VAL A 264 8.74 1.82 -17.19
CA VAL A 264 9.56 0.73 -17.76
C VAL A 264 9.69 0.89 -19.29
N ALA A 265 8.63 1.30 -19.98
CA ALA A 265 8.70 1.54 -21.42
C ALA A 265 9.69 2.66 -21.80
N GLU A 266 9.64 3.79 -21.08
CA GLU A 266 10.61 4.87 -21.26
C GLU A 266 12.04 4.39 -20.98
N GLN A 267 12.23 3.65 -19.89
CA GLN A 267 13.55 3.15 -19.51
C GLN A 267 14.12 2.16 -20.53
N LEU A 268 13.30 1.27 -21.09
CA LEU A 268 13.72 0.34 -22.14
C LEU A 268 14.09 1.08 -23.44
N ALA A 269 13.35 2.15 -23.79
CA ALA A 269 13.70 3.00 -24.91
C ALA A 269 15.07 3.71 -24.69
N ARG A 270 15.31 4.22 -23.49
CA ARG A 270 16.60 4.81 -23.10
C ARG A 270 17.73 3.78 -23.15
N PHE A 271 17.51 2.58 -22.59
CA PHE A 271 18.48 1.49 -22.67
C PHE A 271 18.86 1.16 -24.10
N LYS A 272 17.87 1.07 -25.00
CA LYS A 272 18.13 0.83 -26.43
C LYS A 272 19.00 1.94 -27.03
N GLN A 273 18.68 3.20 -26.78
CA GLN A 273 19.46 4.34 -27.27
C GLN A 273 20.92 4.29 -26.77
N ASP A 274 21.12 4.01 -25.48
CA ASP A 274 22.45 3.94 -24.89
C ASP A 274 23.29 2.79 -25.48
N VAL A 275 22.69 1.62 -25.69
CA VAL A 275 23.35 0.47 -26.32
C VAL A 275 23.67 0.75 -27.79
N ASP A 276 22.71 1.30 -28.56
CA ASP A 276 22.91 1.64 -29.97
C ASP A 276 24.05 2.65 -30.13
N ALA A 277 24.15 3.64 -29.25
CA ALA A 277 25.22 4.64 -29.28
C ALA A 277 26.64 4.04 -29.07
N LEU A 278 26.78 2.93 -28.31
CA LEU A 278 28.04 2.20 -28.17
C LEU A 278 28.33 1.35 -29.39
N ILE A 279 27.32 0.69 -29.96
CA ILE A 279 27.44 -0.10 -31.20
C ILE A 279 27.89 0.80 -32.37
N GLU A 280 27.33 1.98 -32.49
CA GLU A 280 27.74 2.99 -33.51
C GLU A 280 29.20 3.44 -33.38
N LYS A 281 29.76 3.38 -32.17
CA LYS A 281 31.17 3.63 -31.90
C LYS A 281 32.07 2.42 -32.18
N GLY A 282 31.52 1.31 -32.61
CA GLY A 282 32.22 0.09 -32.98
C GLY A 282 32.28 -1.00 -31.89
N GLU A 283 31.57 -0.82 -30.76
CA GLU A 283 31.53 -1.83 -29.71
C GLU A 283 30.67 -3.04 -30.16
N PRO A 284 31.11 -4.28 -29.88
CA PRO A 284 30.32 -5.46 -30.10
C PRO A 284 29.01 -5.40 -29.27
N LYS A 285 27.90 -5.83 -29.86
CA LYS A 285 26.55 -5.75 -29.25
C LYS A 285 26.49 -6.27 -27.81
N ILE A 286 27.07 -7.44 -27.54
CA ILE A 286 27.03 -8.07 -26.21
C ILE A 286 27.85 -7.24 -25.22
N SER A 287 29.04 -6.75 -25.63
CA SER A 287 29.87 -5.87 -24.80
C SER A 287 29.17 -4.56 -24.46
N ALA A 288 28.53 -3.94 -25.44
CA ALA A 288 27.74 -2.72 -25.24
C ALA A 288 26.58 -2.94 -24.25
N ILE A 289 25.84 -4.05 -24.38
CA ILE A 289 24.77 -4.41 -23.43
C ILE A 289 25.33 -4.57 -22.01
N ILE A 290 26.41 -5.32 -21.83
CA ILE A 290 27.03 -5.57 -20.52
C ILE A 290 27.53 -4.26 -19.89
N GLU A 291 28.15 -3.39 -20.67
CA GLU A 291 28.65 -2.08 -20.20
C GLU A 291 27.50 -1.20 -19.68
N ILE A 292 26.42 -1.10 -20.45
CA ILE A 292 25.24 -0.31 -20.06
C ILE A 292 24.57 -0.92 -18.82
N ILE A 293 24.40 -2.25 -18.76
CA ILE A 293 23.82 -2.94 -17.59
C ILE A 293 24.64 -2.65 -16.33
N ARG A 294 25.98 -2.73 -16.41
CA ARG A 294 26.88 -2.44 -15.27
C ARG A 294 26.71 -1.00 -14.81
N ARG A 295 26.68 -0.03 -15.71
CA ARG A 295 26.41 1.37 -15.39
C ARG A 295 25.07 1.53 -14.66
N TYR A 296 24.02 0.89 -15.16
CA TYR A 296 22.67 0.97 -14.60
C TYR A 296 22.54 0.26 -13.24
N ILE A 297 23.22 -0.88 -13.03
CA ILE A 297 23.28 -1.55 -11.71
C ILE A 297 23.82 -0.60 -10.65
N LYS A 298 24.88 0.15 -10.97
CA LYS A 298 25.47 1.13 -10.06
C LYS A 298 24.52 2.31 -9.81
N GLU A 299 23.87 2.81 -10.86
CA GLU A 299 22.96 3.96 -10.79
C GLU A 299 21.69 3.65 -10.00
N CYS A 300 21.06 2.48 -10.19
CA CYS A 300 19.85 2.08 -9.48
C CYS A 300 20.09 1.44 -8.10
N LYS A 301 21.34 1.35 -7.65
CA LYS A 301 21.69 0.77 -6.34
C LYS A 301 20.91 1.39 -5.17
N PRO A 302 20.64 2.71 -5.15
CA PRO A 302 19.86 3.34 -4.08
C PRO A 302 18.47 2.74 -3.85
N VAL A 303 17.80 2.20 -4.87
CA VAL A 303 16.46 1.63 -4.73
C VAL A 303 16.45 0.19 -4.21
N ARG A 304 17.60 -0.52 -4.25
CA ARG A 304 17.73 -1.89 -3.75
C ARG A 304 17.81 -1.93 -2.22
N PHE A 305 16.93 -2.66 -1.57
CA PHE A 305 16.92 -2.79 -0.12
C PHE A 305 16.36 -4.15 0.33
N ASP A 306 17.14 -4.89 1.08
CA ASP A 306 16.81 -6.24 1.57
C ASP A 306 16.53 -6.27 3.09
N GLY A 307 16.59 -5.11 3.77
CA GLY A 307 16.41 -4.98 5.21
C GLY A 307 14.96 -4.79 5.67
N ASN A 308 14.80 -4.44 6.95
CA ASN A 308 13.50 -4.13 7.54
C ASN A 308 13.01 -2.73 7.13
N GLY A 309 12.02 -2.68 6.24
CA GLY A 309 11.42 -1.42 5.74
C GLY A 309 10.68 -0.59 6.78
N TYR A 310 10.40 -1.12 7.98
CA TYR A 310 9.72 -0.38 9.04
C TYR A 310 10.67 0.40 9.95
N SER A 311 11.96 0.12 9.89
CA SER A 311 12.92 0.72 10.80
C SER A 311 13.12 2.22 10.54
N ASP A 312 13.42 2.98 11.59
CA ASP A 312 13.72 4.40 11.47
C ASP A 312 15.08 4.64 10.81
N GLU A 313 16.02 3.70 10.96
CA GLU A 313 17.29 3.68 10.26
C GLU A 313 17.08 3.62 8.73
N TRP A 314 16.13 2.79 8.28
CA TRP A 314 15.78 2.73 6.86
C TRP A 314 15.21 4.05 6.35
N LYS A 315 14.32 4.70 7.10
CA LYS A 315 13.76 6.00 6.69
C LYS A 315 14.84 7.06 6.52
N ALA A 316 15.82 7.11 7.44
CA ALA A 316 16.96 8.01 7.35
C ALA A 316 17.87 7.66 6.17
N GLU A 317 18.17 6.38 5.97
CA GLU A 317 18.99 5.90 4.86
C GLU A 317 18.32 6.14 3.51
N ALA A 318 17.02 5.90 3.37
CA ALA A 318 16.27 6.14 2.15
C ALA A 318 16.30 7.61 1.73
N ALA A 319 16.17 8.53 2.69
CA ALA A 319 16.32 9.96 2.43
C ALA A 319 17.74 10.32 1.98
N HIS A 320 18.78 9.73 2.60
CA HIS A 320 20.18 9.91 2.19
C HIS A 320 20.44 9.36 0.78
N ARG A 321 19.77 8.26 0.40
CA ARG A 321 19.83 7.68 -0.95
C ARG A 321 19.04 8.47 -1.99
N GLY A 322 18.33 9.54 -1.61
CA GLY A 322 17.53 10.37 -2.50
C GLY A 322 16.19 9.77 -2.91
N LEU A 323 15.69 8.75 -2.18
CA LEU A 323 14.36 8.21 -2.41
C LEU A 323 13.28 9.17 -1.87
N ASP A 324 12.09 9.13 -2.45
CA ASP A 324 10.98 9.96 -2.02
C ASP A 324 10.44 9.50 -0.65
N CYS A 325 10.69 10.31 0.38
CA CYS A 325 10.26 10.07 1.76
C CYS A 325 9.11 10.98 2.20
N GLU A 326 8.47 11.74 1.30
CA GLU A 326 7.31 12.57 1.62
C GLU A 326 6.17 11.74 2.20
N THR A 327 5.51 12.24 3.22
CA THR A 327 4.40 11.57 3.92
C THR A 327 3.05 12.23 3.70
N SER A 328 3.04 13.52 3.32
CA SER A 328 1.82 14.26 3.04
C SER A 328 1.19 13.80 1.72
N CYS A 329 0.04 13.16 1.82
CA CYS A 329 -0.68 12.62 0.66
C CYS A 329 -0.92 13.69 -0.44
N PRO A 330 -1.39 14.93 -0.14
CA PRO A 330 -1.52 15.98 -1.16
C PRO A 330 -0.20 16.38 -1.83
N LEU A 331 0.91 16.44 -1.09
CA LEU A 331 2.22 16.77 -1.65
C LEU A 331 2.80 15.64 -2.50
N ILE A 332 2.53 14.39 -2.13
CA ILE A 332 2.94 13.22 -2.91
C ILE A 332 2.33 13.27 -4.31
N PHE A 333 1.10 13.76 -4.48
CA PHE A 333 0.46 13.88 -5.78
C PHE A 333 1.18 14.84 -6.73
N ASP A 334 1.96 15.80 -6.24
CA ASP A 334 2.78 16.70 -7.07
C ASP A 334 3.73 15.92 -7.98
N ASN A 335 4.11 14.68 -7.62
CA ASN A 335 4.99 13.83 -8.43
C ASN A 335 4.44 13.54 -9.84
N TYR A 336 3.12 13.58 -10.06
CA TYR A 336 2.54 13.44 -11.39
C TYR A 336 2.87 14.62 -12.31
N LEU A 337 3.09 15.82 -11.74
CA LEU A 337 3.34 17.06 -12.47
C LEU A 337 4.80 17.47 -12.48
N LYS A 338 5.70 16.64 -11.94
CA LYS A 338 7.15 16.87 -12.08
C LYS A 338 7.57 16.78 -13.55
N PRO A 339 8.53 17.60 -14.01
CA PRO A 339 8.97 17.60 -15.42
C PRO A 339 9.33 16.21 -15.94
N ALA A 340 10.01 15.38 -15.13
CA ALA A 340 10.37 14.02 -15.53
C ALA A 340 9.14 13.13 -15.75
N SER A 341 8.11 13.21 -14.90
CA SER A 341 6.88 12.44 -15.07
C SER A 341 6.10 12.88 -16.32
N ILE A 342 5.99 14.19 -16.54
CA ILE A 342 5.32 14.73 -17.74
C ILE A 342 6.05 14.26 -19.00
N ALA A 343 7.37 14.42 -19.05
CA ALA A 343 8.19 14.00 -20.20
C ALA A 343 8.05 12.49 -20.48
N MET A 344 8.05 11.66 -19.43
CA MET A 344 7.87 10.22 -19.54
C MET A 344 6.50 9.87 -20.15
N PHE A 345 5.40 10.43 -19.64
CA PHE A 345 4.07 10.14 -20.14
C PHE A 345 3.85 10.65 -21.59
N GLU A 346 4.40 11.83 -21.94
CA GLU A 346 4.31 12.38 -23.28
C GLU A 346 5.17 11.58 -24.28
N SER A 347 6.42 11.23 -23.92
CA SER A 347 7.31 10.46 -24.79
C SER A 347 6.84 9.03 -25.04
N THR A 348 6.14 8.44 -24.11
CA THR A 348 5.50 7.12 -24.27
C THR A 348 4.12 7.17 -24.91
N GLY A 349 3.58 8.37 -25.17
CA GLY A 349 2.26 8.56 -25.78
C GLY A 349 1.09 8.15 -24.88
N VAL A 350 1.30 8.03 -23.55
CA VAL A 350 0.29 7.53 -22.62
C VAL A 350 -0.66 8.65 -22.18
N MET A 351 -0.12 9.82 -21.83
CA MET A 351 -0.90 11.00 -21.43
C MET A 351 -0.19 12.28 -21.82
N THR A 352 -0.95 13.27 -22.18
CA THR A 352 -0.50 14.65 -22.36
C THR A 352 -0.38 15.35 -21.01
N ARG A 353 0.38 16.42 -20.94
CA ARG A 353 0.48 17.28 -19.75
C ARG A 353 -0.90 17.74 -19.25
N LYS A 354 -1.79 18.15 -20.15
CA LYS A 354 -3.14 18.61 -19.80
C LYS A 354 -4.00 17.52 -19.16
N GLU A 355 -3.87 16.28 -19.63
CA GLU A 355 -4.57 15.13 -19.02
C GLU A 355 -4.01 14.82 -17.63
N LEU A 356 -2.69 14.92 -17.45
CA LEU A 356 -2.06 14.73 -16.13
C LEU A 356 -2.53 15.81 -15.13
N GLU A 357 -2.55 17.07 -15.55
CA GLU A 357 -3.05 18.19 -14.73
C GLU A 357 -4.50 17.94 -14.29
N ALA A 358 -5.39 17.63 -15.23
CA ALA A 358 -6.80 17.37 -14.92
C ALA A 358 -6.99 16.14 -14.00
N ARG A 359 -6.26 15.05 -14.22
CA ARG A 359 -6.32 13.86 -13.36
C ARG A 359 -5.77 14.14 -11.96
N ASN A 360 -4.77 14.99 -11.84
CA ASN A 360 -4.18 15.32 -10.56
C ASN A 360 -5.09 16.24 -9.74
N GLU A 361 -5.81 17.17 -10.37
CA GLU A 361 -6.88 17.93 -9.72
C GLU A 361 -7.94 17.02 -9.12
N VAL A 362 -8.38 15.99 -9.84
CA VAL A 362 -9.33 14.99 -9.33
C VAL A 362 -8.77 14.23 -8.12
N LYS A 363 -7.46 13.96 -8.07
CA LYS A 363 -6.83 13.31 -6.89
C LYS A 363 -6.89 14.21 -5.66
N TRP A 364 -6.56 15.48 -5.77
CA TRP A 364 -6.65 16.44 -4.66
C TRP A 364 -8.10 16.64 -4.20
N GLU A 365 -9.02 16.80 -5.15
CA GLU A 365 -10.45 16.91 -4.84
C GLU A 365 -10.98 15.65 -4.12
N THR A 366 -10.59 14.47 -4.60
CA THR A 366 -10.99 13.19 -3.99
C THR A 366 -10.43 13.06 -2.57
N TYR A 367 -9.16 13.44 -2.34
CA TYR A 367 -8.57 13.48 -1.01
C TYR A 367 -9.36 14.39 -0.07
N THR A 368 -9.59 15.63 -0.49
CA THR A 368 -10.38 16.62 0.26
C THR A 368 -11.76 16.09 0.62
N LYS A 369 -12.48 15.51 -0.34
CA LYS A 369 -13.82 14.94 -0.13
C LYS A 369 -13.81 13.78 0.86
N LYS A 370 -12.80 12.89 0.82
CA LYS A 370 -12.68 11.78 1.77
C LYS A 370 -12.52 12.31 3.20
N ILE A 371 -11.55 13.20 3.45
CA ILE A 371 -11.36 13.79 4.78
C ILE A 371 -12.59 14.61 5.22
N GLN A 372 -13.24 15.31 4.29
CA GLN A 372 -14.47 16.05 4.61
C GLN A 372 -15.61 15.13 5.06
N ILE A 373 -15.78 13.98 4.42
CA ILE A 373 -16.79 12.99 4.81
C ILE A 373 -16.48 12.44 6.20
N GLU A 374 -15.23 12.05 6.46
CA GLU A 374 -14.79 11.56 7.76
C GLU A 374 -15.04 12.59 8.87
N ALA A 375 -14.68 13.85 8.62
CA ALA A 375 -14.88 14.94 9.57
C ALA A 375 -16.37 15.18 9.88
N ARG A 376 -17.24 15.12 8.87
CA ARG A 376 -18.69 15.25 9.08
C ARG A 376 -19.27 14.08 9.87
N VAL A 377 -18.89 12.86 9.51
CA VAL A 377 -19.36 11.65 10.18
C VAL A 377 -18.88 11.60 11.63
N LEU A 378 -17.61 11.92 11.89
CA LEU A 378 -17.09 11.97 13.26
C LEU A 378 -17.80 13.03 14.09
N GLY A 379 -18.00 14.23 13.53
CA GLY A 379 -18.75 15.30 14.22
C GLY A 379 -20.18 14.91 14.54
N ASP A 380 -20.88 14.25 13.62
CA ASP A 380 -22.23 13.75 13.84
C ASP A 380 -22.26 12.67 14.93
N LEU A 381 -21.38 11.66 14.84
CA LEU A 381 -21.25 10.62 15.86
C LEU A 381 -20.94 11.20 17.24
N ALA A 382 -20.02 12.13 17.34
CA ALA A 382 -19.65 12.76 18.60
C ALA A 382 -20.82 13.52 19.22
N MET A 383 -21.44 14.42 18.47
CA MET A 383 -22.45 15.34 19.00
C MET A 383 -23.82 14.71 19.20
N ASN A 384 -24.24 13.80 18.31
CA ASN A 384 -25.59 13.27 18.31
C ASN A 384 -25.70 11.86 18.91
N HIS A 385 -24.59 11.16 19.12
CA HIS A 385 -24.61 9.79 19.64
C HIS A 385 -23.73 9.60 20.88
N ILE A 386 -22.46 9.99 20.85
CA ILE A 386 -21.51 9.70 21.96
C ILE A 386 -21.78 10.62 23.15
N ILE A 387 -21.80 11.93 22.95
CA ILE A 387 -22.03 12.92 24.03
C ILE A 387 -23.36 12.69 24.76
N PRO A 388 -24.51 12.49 24.05
CA PRO A 388 -25.78 12.19 24.73
C PRO A 388 -25.71 10.95 25.62
N VAL A 389 -25.11 9.85 25.15
CA VAL A 389 -24.96 8.62 25.92
C VAL A 389 -24.02 8.82 27.14
N ALA A 390 -22.91 9.52 26.95
CA ALA A 390 -21.99 9.84 28.03
C ALA A 390 -22.64 10.72 29.10
N THR A 391 -23.44 11.72 28.71
CA THR A 391 -24.16 12.60 29.59
C THR A 391 -25.28 11.86 30.36
N GLU A 392 -26.00 10.94 29.70
CA GLU A 392 -26.97 10.08 30.37
C GLU A 392 -26.31 9.20 31.42
N TYR A 393 -25.20 8.57 31.10
CA TYR A 393 -24.45 7.77 32.06
C TYR A 393 -23.89 8.61 33.23
N GLN A 394 -23.36 9.79 32.93
CA GLN A 394 -22.92 10.73 33.97
C GLN A 394 -24.07 11.11 34.93
N SER A 395 -25.26 11.34 34.41
CA SER A 395 -26.45 11.62 35.22
C SER A 395 -26.80 10.45 36.16
N LYS A 396 -26.65 9.21 35.69
CA LYS A 396 -26.84 8.01 36.55
C LYS A 396 -25.81 7.93 37.67
N LEU A 397 -24.55 8.28 37.40
CA LEU A 397 -23.47 8.34 38.40
C LEU A 397 -23.72 9.44 39.43
N ILE A 398 -24.11 10.65 38.99
CA ILE A 398 -24.45 11.77 39.87
C ILE A 398 -25.60 11.39 40.80
N ASN A 399 -26.65 10.78 40.27
CA ASN A 399 -27.78 10.32 41.06
C ASN A 399 -27.38 9.25 42.08
N ASN A 400 -26.45 8.34 41.73
CA ASN A 400 -25.91 7.36 42.68
C ASN A 400 -25.13 8.04 43.78
N VAL A 401 -24.24 8.97 43.48
CA VAL A 401 -23.48 9.75 44.48
C VAL A 401 -24.42 10.52 45.40
N TYR A 402 -25.46 11.16 44.83
CA TYR A 402 -26.46 11.86 45.65
C TYR A 402 -27.13 10.93 46.65
N LYS A 403 -27.61 9.77 46.23
CA LYS A 403 -28.23 8.77 47.11
C LYS A 403 -27.29 8.21 48.16
N MET A 404 -26.01 8.02 47.84
CA MET A 404 -24.99 7.63 48.85
C MET A 404 -24.85 8.70 49.94
N LYS A 405 -24.88 9.98 49.57
CA LYS A 405 -24.82 11.07 50.55
C LYS A 405 -26.05 11.16 51.47
N GLU A 406 -27.20 10.70 50.98
CA GLU A 406 -28.43 10.62 51.82
C GLU A 406 -28.43 9.41 52.76
N LEU A 407 -27.82 8.29 52.36
CA LEU A 407 -27.88 7.03 53.10
C LEU A 407 -26.75 6.88 54.15
N PHE A 408 -25.60 7.52 53.97
CA PHE A 408 -24.42 7.33 54.80
C PHE A 408 -23.93 8.66 55.39
N PRO A 409 -23.24 8.62 56.58
CA PRO A 409 -22.52 9.77 57.08
C PRO A 409 -21.53 10.33 56.07
N ALA A 410 -21.30 11.66 56.09
CA ALA A 410 -20.55 12.38 55.06
C ALA A 410 -19.19 11.78 54.72
N GLU A 411 -18.40 11.38 55.71
CA GLU A 411 -17.08 10.77 55.50
C GLU A 411 -17.17 9.43 54.74
N LYS A 412 -18.12 8.57 55.16
CA LYS A 412 -18.34 7.27 54.53
C LYS A 412 -18.93 7.43 53.12
N ALA A 413 -19.85 8.37 52.91
CA ALA A 413 -20.41 8.69 51.63
C ALA A 413 -19.32 9.16 50.65
N SER A 414 -18.44 10.03 51.11
CA SER A 414 -17.29 10.53 50.32
C SER A 414 -16.35 9.37 49.91
N GLN A 415 -16.01 8.51 50.85
CA GLN A 415 -15.17 7.34 50.56
C GLN A 415 -15.80 6.39 49.52
N LEU A 416 -17.08 6.04 49.70
CA LEU A 416 -17.80 5.12 48.82
C LEU A 416 -18.07 5.71 47.41
N SER A 417 -18.18 7.03 47.29
CA SER A 417 -18.45 7.71 46.01
C SER A 417 -17.19 8.22 45.28
N ALA A 418 -16.02 8.07 45.87
CA ALA A 418 -14.78 8.66 45.32
C ALA A 418 -14.49 8.26 43.84
N GLU A 419 -14.65 6.98 43.53
CA GLU A 419 -14.44 6.52 42.14
C GLU A 419 -15.53 7.02 41.17
N ASN A 420 -16.79 7.10 41.63
CA ASN A 420 -17.85 7.68 40.82
C ASN A 420 -17.60 9.18 40.55
N MET A 421 -17.09 9.91 41.53
CA MET A 421 -16.75 11.32 41.35
C MET A 421 -15.64 11.52 40.33
N LYS A 422 -14.58 10.72 40.36
CA LYS A 422 -13.51 10.77 39.34
C LYS A 422 -14.05 10.50 37.94
N LEU A 423 -14.95 9.52 37.82
CA LEU A 423 -15.54 9.18 36.52
C LEU A 423 -16.49 10.27 36.03
N ILE A 424 -17.25 10.92 36.91
CA ILE A 424 -18.10 12.07 36.57
C ILE A 424 -17.25 13.23 36.02
N GLU A 425 -16.14 13.54 36.68
CA GLU A 425 -15.22 14.57 36.26
C GLU A 425 -14.54 14.25 34.93
N GLU A 426 -14.11 13.01 34.73
CA GLU A 426 -13.51 12.55 33.48
C GLU A 426 -14.48 12.64 32.30
N ILE A 427 -15.74 12.20 32.48
CA ILE A 427 -16.77 12.32 31.46
C ILE A 427 -17.04 13.79 31.12
N ALA A 428 -17.15 14.67 32.12
CA ALA A 428 -17.34 16.10 31.88
C ALA A 428 -16.17 16.70 31.10
N ARG A 429 -14.95 16.41 31.49
CA ARG A 429 -13.73 16.91 30.83
C ARG A 429 -13.66 16.46 29.36
N ARG A 430 -13.93 15.18 29.10
CA ARG A 430 -13.90 14.63 27.73
C ARG A 430 -15.03 15.18 26.86
N THR A 431 -16.24 15.28 27.38
CA THR A 431 -17.37 15.85 26.60
C THR A 431 -17.17 17.31 26.25
N ILE A 432 -16.59 18.12 27.15
CA ILE A 432 -16.22 19.51 26.87
C ILE A 432 -15.17 19.54 25.76
N PHE A 433 -14.07 18.78 25.90
CA PHE A 433 -13.02 18.71 24.89
C PHE A 433 -13.56 18.34 23.52
N ILE A 434 -14.33 17.24 23.42
CA ILE A 434 -14.92 16.78 22.15
C ILE A 434 -15.79 17.89 21.53
N THR A 435 -16.65 18.54 22.33
CA THR A 435 -17.54 19.62 21.84
C THR A 435 -16.76 20.77 21.25
N GLU A 436 -15.74 21.25 21.97
CA GLU A 436 -14.89 22.36 21.52
C GLU A 436 -14.13 22.02 20.24
N HIS A 437 -13.53 20.82 20.17
CA HIS A 437 -12.76 20.39 19.01
C HIS A 437 -13.63 20.10 17.78
N VAL A 438 -14.82 19.56 17.95
CA VAL A 438 -15.78 19.41 16.85
C VAL A 438 -16.18 20.77 16.29
N ASN A 439 -16.47 21.76 17.15
CA ASN A 439 -16.79 23.11 16.70
C ASN A 439 -15.59 23.78 15.99
N ALA A 440 -14.38 23.66 16.52
CA ALA A 440 -13.16 24.15 15.89
C ALA A 440 -12.93 23.49 14.51
N MET A 441 -13.12 22.17 14.40
CA MET A 441 -13.02 21.42 13.14
C MET A 441 -14.06 21.92 12.11
N VAL A 442 -15.29 22.20 12.52
CA VAL A 442 -16.32 22.78 11.63
C VAL A 442 -15.88 24.13 11.07
N GLU A 443 -15.35 25.01 11.91
CA GLU A 443 -14.87 26.33 11.47
C GLU A 443 -13.64 26.20 10.56
N ALA A 444 -12.68 25.35 10.90
CA ALA A 444 -11.52 25.07 10.04
C ALA A 444 -11.95 24.59 8.64
N ARG A 445 -12.94 23.69 8.57
CA ARG A 445 -13.51 23.24 7.29
C ARG A 445 -14.17 24.36 6.50
N LYS A 446 -14.88 25.29 7.16
CA LYS A 446 -15.48 26.45 6.48
C LYS A 446 -14.41 27.36 5.87
N VAL A 447 -13.29 27.52 6.54
CA VAL A 447 -12.13 28.29 6.03
C VAL A 447 -11.51 27.55 4.83
N ALA A 448 -11.16 26.29 4.98
CA ALA A 448 -10.54 25.50 3.92
C ALA A 448 -11.41 25.41 2.66
N ASN A 449 -12.73 25.32 2.80
CA ASN A 449 -13.66 25.25 1.67
C ASN A 449 -13.72 26.53 0.81
N LYS A 450 -13.20 27.66 1.29
CA LYS A 450 -13.10 28.91 0.51
C LYS A 450 -11.87 28.99 -0.38
N ILE A 451 -10.94 28.04 -0.22
CA ILE A 451 -9.74 27.95 -1.07
C ILE A 451 -10.17 27.46 -2.45
N GLU A 452 -9.79 28.19 -3.50
CA GLU A 452 -10.16 27.86 -4.88
C GLU A 452 -9.31 26.72 -5.45
N SER A 453 -8.00 26.74 -5.19
CA SER A 453 -7.06 25.71 -5.65
C SER A 453 -7.33 24.38 -4.96
N GLU A 454 -7.63 23.33 -5.71
CA GLU A 454 -7.85 21.98 -5.15
C GLU A 454 -6.59 21.46 -4.43
N ARG A 455 -5.39 21.77 -4.94
CA ARG A 455 -4.14 21.42 -4.27
C ARG A 455 -4.01 22.07 -2.90
N GLU A 456 -4.14 23.40 -2.83
CA GLU A 456 -4.01 24.14 -1.56
C GLU A 456 -5.12 23.78 -0.57
N LYS A 457 -6.31 23.51 -1.07
CA LYS A 457 -7.43 23.00 -0.27
C LYS A 457 -7.10 21.64 0.34
N ALA A 458 -6.57 20.71 -0.46
CA ALA A 458 -6.17 19.38 0.01
C ALA A 458 -5.07 19.46 1.08
N ILE A 459 -4.09 20.37 0.92
CA ILE A 459 -3.05 20.63 1.92
C ILE A 459 -3.68 21.18 3.21
N ALA A 460 -4.59 22.16 3.12
CA ALA A 460 -5.27 22.70 4.29
C ALA A 460 -6.09 21.61 5.04
N TYR A 461 -6.74 20.72 4.31
CA TYR A 461 -7.44 19.57 4.91
C TYR A 461 -6.49 18.59 5.58
N HIS A 462 -5.34 18.32 4.97
CA HIS A 462 -4.31 17.44 5.54
C HIS A 462 -3.70 18.03 6.83
N ASP A 463 -3.31 19.31 6.78
CA ASP A 463 -2.52 19.90 7.85
C ASP A 463 -3.38 20.38 9.04
N THR A 464 -4.66 20.71 8.79
CA THR A 464 -5.52 21.30 9.81
C THR A 464 -6.64 20.38 10.25
N ILE A 465 -7.39 19.77 9.30
CA ILE A 465 -8.61 19.03 9.63
C ILE A 465 -8.27 17.57 10.01
N ALA A 466 -7.40 16.91 9.26
CA ALA A 466 -7.08 15.51 9.52
C ALA A 466 -6.50 15.25 10.93
N PRO A 467 -5.59 16.09 11.48
CA PRO A 467 -5.13 15.92 12.87
C PRO A 467 -6.25 16.01 13.90
N MET A 468 -7.23 16.91 13.70
CA MET A 468 -8.36 17.05 14.63
C MET A 468 -9.22 15.79 14.70
N LEU A 469 -9.29 14.98 13.63
CA LEU A 469 -10.00 13.71 13.65
C LEU A 469 -9.41 12.73 14.67
N GLU A 470 -8.08 12.65 14.71
CA GLU A 470 -7.38 11.77 15.66
C GLU A 470 -7.52 12.28 17.10
N GLU A 471 -7.45 13.59 17.31
CA GLU A 471 -7.62 14.19 18.63
C GLU A 471 -9.03 13.96 19.18
N ILE A 472 -10.07 14.22 18.41
CA ILE A 472 -11.46 13.99 18.82
C ILE A 472 -11.70 12.51 19.11
N ARG A 473 -11.14 11.62 18.29
CA ARG A 473 -11.30 10.17 18.46
C ARG A 473 -10.63 9.63 19.71
N TYR A 474 -9.51 10.23 20.13
CA TYR A 474 -8.77 9.81 21.32
C TYR A 474 -9.57 10.06 22.61
N HIS A 475 -10.33 11.13 22.65
CA HIS A 475 -11.12 11.53 23.82
C HIS A 475 -12.51 10.91 23.82
#